data_1bcafe9d4bb45ff810f8e9627b80fbd0
#
_entry.id   1bcafe9d4bb45ff810f8e9627b80fbd0
#
_cell.length_a   1.000
_cell.length_b   1.000
_cell.length_c   1.000
_cell.angle_alpha   90.00
_cell.angle_beta   90.00
_cell.angle_gamma   90.00
#
_symmetry.space_group_name_H-M   'P 1'
#
loop_
_entity.id
_entity.type
_entity.pdbx_description
1 polymer ?
#
loop_
_entity_poly.entity_id
_entity_poly.type
_entity_poly.pdbx_seq_one_letter_code
_entity_poly.pdbx_strand_id
1 'polypeptide(L)'
;MKIAITGGIGSGKSYVCRILEKQGIRVYDCDAEAKRLMRTDARLQTSLKKLVGEQVYSAEGVLQKPVLAQFLLAGEANKQAVNDVVHPVVARDFEQSSYEWMESAILFDSGFYRRIHLDFVVCVTAPIPVRIQRIMQRDHIPAEKAQQWIDAVMPQEELAARSDFEIVNDGEQDIDAQVRKLLDIINNKE
;
A
#
# COMPACT_ATOMS: atom_id res chain seq x y z
N MET A 1 -14.84 -11.82 -5.07
CA MET A 1 -13.76 -11.27 -5.95
C MET A 1 -12.71 -10.57 -5.08
N LYS A 2 -11.39 -10.67 -5.40
CA LYS A 2 -10.33 -9.96 -4.66
C LYS A 2 -9.79 -8.81 -5.51
N ILE A 3 -9.86 -7.58 -4.99
CA ILE A 3 -9.59 -6.35 -5.72
C ILE A 3 -8.51 -5.56 -5.00
N ALA A 4 -7.50 -5.12 -5.72
CA ALA A 4 -6.46 -4.25 -5.16
C ALA A 4 -6.59 -2.81 -5.65
N ILE A 5 -6.37 -1.86 -4.75
CA ILE A 5 -6.19 -0.43 -5.06
C ILE A 5 -4.71 -0.12 -4.88
N THR A 6 -4.10 0.40 -5.93
CA THR A 6 -2.71 0.87 -5.93
C THR A 6 -2.61 2.28 -6.50
N GLY A 7 -1.40 2.81 -6.60
CA GLY A 7 -1.13 4.13 -7.16
C GLY A 7 0.05 4.80 -6.48
N GLY A 8 0.66 5.76 -7.14
CA GLY A 8 1.85 6.44 -6.65
C GLY A 8 1.64 7.22 -5.35
N ILE A 9 2.74 7.56 -4.69
CA ILE A 9 2.70 8.46 -3.52
C ILE A 9 2.06 9.80 -3.91
N GLY A 10 1.14 10.30 -3.09
CA GLY A 10 0.42 11.57 -3.35
C GLY A 10 -0.74 11.47 -4.35
N SER A 11 -1.02 10.30 -4.97
CA SER A 11 -2.13 10.13 -5.92
C SER A 11 -3.52 10.26 -5.27
N GLY A 12 -3.64 9.99 -3.98
CA GLY A 12 -4.90 10.11 -3.24
C GLY A 12 -5.67 8.80 -3.10
N LYS A 13 -5.01 7.65 -3.09
CA LYS A 13 -5.61 6.33 -2.81
C LYS A 13 -6.53 6.33 -1.60
N SER A 14 -6.06 6.86 -0.48
CA SER A 14 -6.84 6.91 0.76
C SER A 14 -8.12 7.77 0.63
N TYR A 15 -8.18 8.71 -0.31
CA TYR A 15 -9.40 9.44 -0.62
C TYR A 15 -10.42 8.54 -1.33
N VAL A 16 -9.97 7.79 -2.33
CA VAL A 16 -10.79 6.80 -3.04
C VAL A 16 -11.28 5.71 -2.08
N CYS A 17 -10.41 5.19 -1.21
CA CYS A 17 -10.81 4.21 -0.18
C CYS A 17 -11.93 4.74 0.71
N ARG A 18 -11.85 6.00 1.16
CA ARG A 18 -12.94 6.62 1.96
C ARG A 18 -14.26 6.76 1.20
N ILE A 19 -14.23 6.95 -0.13
CA ILE A 19 -15.46 6.95 -0.94
C ILE A 19 -16.08 5.55 -0.98
N LEU A 20 -15.28 4.52 -1.18
CA LEU A 20 -15.73 3.12 -1.15
C LEU A 20 -16.30 2.74 0.23
N GLU A 21 -15.63 3.14 1.32
CA GLU A 21 -16.10 2.90 2.69
C GLU A 21 -17.47 3.55 2.96
N LYS A 22 -17.73 4.76 2.45
CA LYS A 22 -19.04 5.40 2.54
C LYS A 22 -20.16 4.62 1.81
N GLN A 23 -19.78 3.78 0.86
CA GLN A 23 -20.69 2.89 0.13
C GLN A 23 -20.79 1.48 0.78
N GLY A 24 -20.21 1.31 1.97
CA GLY A 24 -20.24 0.05 2.72
C GLY A 24 -19.14 -0.95 2.33
N ILE A 25 -18.22 -0.59 1.43
CA ILE A 25 -17.11 -1.44 1.01
C ILE A 25 -15.97 -1.28 2.00
N ARG A 26 -15.57 -2.38 2.64
CA ARG A 26 -14.42 -2.38 3.56
C ARG A 26 -13.13 -2.63 2.80
N VAL A 27 -12.13 -1.78 3.02
CA VAL A 27 -10.82 -1.87 2.38
C VAL A 27 -9.77 -2.31 3.41
N TYR A 28 -9.04 -3.36 3.11
CA TYR A 28 -7.91 -3.86 3.89
C TYR A 28 -6.69 -2.99 3.62
N ASP A 29 -6.29 -2.18 4.58
CA ASP A 29 -5.08 -1.35 4.52
C ASP A 29 -3.85 -2.22 4.81
N CYS A 30 -3.12 -2.61 3.76
CA CYS A 30 -1.95 -3.48 3.89
C CYS A 30 -0.85 -2.91 4.78
N ASP A 31 -0.66 -1.61 4.81
CA ASP A 31 0.36 -0.96 5.64
C ASP A 31 -0.04 -0.95 7.13
N ALA A 32 -1.29 -0.64 7.43
CA ALA A 32 -1.83 -0.70 8.78
C ALA A 32 -1.82 -2.13 9.33
N GLU A 33 -2.22 -3.10 8.51
CA GLU A 33 -2.28 -4.51 8.88
C GLU A 33 -0.88 -5.13 9.02
N ALA A 34 0.07 -4.78 8.16
CA ALA A 34 1.47 -5.15 8.37
C ALA A 34 1.99 -4.69 9.73
N LYS A 35 1.70 -3.43 10.11
CA LYS A 35 2.06 -2.89 11.42
C LYS A 35 1.34 -3.61 12.57
N ARG A 36 0.08 -4.01 12.39
CA ARG A 36 -0.66 -4.83 13.36
C ARG A 36 -0.01 -6.20 13.51
N LEU A 37 0.23 -6.90 12.40
CA LEU A 37 0.80 -8.24 12.39
C LEU A 37 2.21 -8.29 12.98
N MET A 38 3.06 -7.31 12.69
CA MET A 38 4.37 -7.19 13.35
C MET A 38 4.26 -7.08 14.88
N ARG A 39 3.13 -6.60 15.42
CA ARG A 39 2.91 -6.50 16.88
C ARG A 39 2.23 -7.71 17.48
N THR A 40 1.48 -8.50 16.69
CA THR A 40 0.56 -9.51 17.22
C THR A 40 0.85 -10.93 16.75
N ASP A 41 1.53 -11.12 15.61
CA ASP A 41 1.86 -12.45 15.09
C ASP A 41 3.21 -12.93 15.61
N ALA A 42 3.18 -13.94 16.50
CA ALA A 42 4.37 -14.47 17.15
C ALA A 42 5.39 -15.10 16.16
N ARG A 43 4.91 -15.67 15.04
CA ARG A 43 5.78 -16.26 14.02
C ARG A 43 6.50 -15.15 13.25
N LEU A 44 5.79 -14.09 12.90
CA LEU A 44 6.38 -12.92 12.26
C LEU A 44 7.41 -12.25 13.17
N GLN A 45 7.09 -12.09 14.46
CA GLN A 45 8.04 -11.56 15.46
C GLN A 45 9.32 -12.39 15.52
N THR A 46 9.19 -13.72 15.57
CA THR A 46 10.36 -14.62 15.56
C THR A 46 11.19 -14.48 14.29
N SER A 47 10.54 -14.33 13.14
CA SER A 47 11.23 -14.14 11.86
C SER A 47 11.95 -12.79 11.78
N LEU A 48 11.32 -11.73 12.26
CA LEU A 48 11.95 -10.39 12.34
C LEU A 48 13.11 -10.33 13.31
N LYS A 49 13.04 -11.02 14.45
CA LYS A 49 14.17 -11.17 15.39
C LYS A 49 15.36 -11.87 14.72
N LYS A 50 15.12 -12.95 13.98
CA LYS A 50 16.19 -13.66 13.25
C LYS A 50 16.82 -12.79 12.16
N LEU A 51 16.05 -11.93 11.51
CA LEU A 51 16.51 -11.10 10.41
C LEU A 51 17.25 -9.84 10.88
N VAL A 52 16.66 -9.12 11.84
CA VAL A 52 17.11 -7.79 12.27
C VAL A 52 17.98 -7.88 13.53
N GLY A 53 17.71 -8.87 14.38
CA GLY A 53 18.33 -9.07 15.69
C GLY A 53 17.31 -9.05 16.83
N GLU A 54 17.65 -9.67 17.96
CA GLU A 54 16.75 -9.80 19.12
C GLU A 54 16.22 -8.44 19.63
N GLN A 55 17.05 -7.37 19.51
CA GLN A 55 16.74 -6.02 19.94
C GLN A 55 15.61 -5.34 19.15
N VAL A 56 15.13 -5.93 18.04
CA VAL A 56 13.98 -5.40 17.28
C VAL A 56 12.68 -5.46 18.08
N TYR A 57 12.64 -6.27 19.13
CA TYR A 57 11.57 -6.27 20.13
C TYR A 57 12.15 -6.09 21.54
N SER A 58 11.43 -5.39 22.42
CA SER A 58 11.78 -5.33 23.84
C SER A 58 11.54 -6.68 24.54
N ALA A 59 11.96 -6.79 25.82
CA ALA A 59 11.68 -7.97 26.64
C ALA A 59 10.17 -8.25 26.79
N GLU A 60 9.34 -7.18 26.75
CA GLU A 60 7.87 -7.23 26.83
C GLU A 60 7.22 -7.49 25.44
N GLY A 61 8.02 -7.74 24.38
CA GLY A 61 7.52 -8.02 23.02
C GLY A 61 7.07 -6.78 22.24
N VAL A 62 7.48 -5.58 22.63
CA VAL A 62 7.13 -4.33 21.93
C VAL A 62 8.14 -4.06 20.81
N LEU A 63 7.62 -3.87 19.58
CA LEU A 63 8.43 -3.55 18.42
C LEU A 63 9.21 -2.23 18.59
N GLN A 64 10.53 -2.32 18.47
CA GLN A 64 11.46 -1.19 18.55
C GLN A 64 11.58 -0.54 17.18
N LYS A 65 10.67 0.41 16.87
CA LYS A 65 10.61 1.10 15.57
C LYS A 65 11.95 1.71 15.13
N PRO A 66 12.76 2.35 16.01
CA PRO A 66 14.06 2.89 15.61
C PRO A 66 15.03 1.82 15.11
N VAL A 67 15.03 0.63 15.74
CA VAL A 67 15.90 -0.49 15.35
C VAL A 67 15.52 -1.01 13.97
N LEU A 68 14.22 -1.23 13.73
CA LEU A 68 13.73 -1.65 12.43
C LEU A 68 14.00 -0.58 11.34
N ALA A 69 13.78 0.70 11.66
CA ALA A 69 14.03 1.80 10.74
C ALA A 69 15.52 1.89 10.36
N GLN A 70 16.43 1.73 11.32
CA GLN A 70 17.87 1.71 11.05
C GLN A 70 18.25 0.54 10.12
N PHE A 71 17.68 -0.64 10.33
CA PHE A 71 17.90 -1.79 9.48
C PHE A 71 17.40 -1.53 8.04
N LEU A 72 16.20 -0.94 7.89
CA LEU A 72 15.63 -0.60 6.58
C LEU A 72 16.45 0.47 5.84
N LEU A 73 16.98 1.46 6.56
CA LEU A 73 17.81 2.53 5.99
C LEU A 73 19.19 2.07 5.53
N ALA A 74 19.66 0.89 5.96
CA ALA A 74 20.96 0.36 5.57
C ALA A 74 21.03 -0.09 4.09
N GLY A 75 19.89 -0.19 3.38
CA GLY A 75 19.88 -0.44 1.94
C GLY A 75 18.66 -1.20 1.42
N GLU A 76 18.54 -1.28 0.09
CA GLU A 76 17.44 -1.94 -0.58
C GLU A 76 17.36 -3.44 -0.29
N ALA A 77 18.50 -4.12 -0.15
CA ALA A 77 18.55 -5.54 0.22
C ALA A 77 17.86 -5.79 1.58
N ASN A 78 18.04 -4.88 2.54
CA ASN A 78 17.41 -4.99 3.86
C ASN A 78 15.91 -4.73 3.78
N LYS A 79 15.47 -3.76 2.96
CA LYS A 79 14.04 -3.53 2.71
C LYS A 79 13.41 -4.77 2.09
N GLN A 80 14.05 -5.34 1.06
CA GLN A 80 13.56 -6.55 0.42
C GLN A 80 13.48 -7.73 1.39
N ALA A 81 14.50 -7.93 2.24
CA ALA A 81 14.51 -8.99 3.24
C ALA A 81 13.37 -8.84 4.26
N VAL A 82 13.05 -7.62 4.70
CA VAL A 82 11.88 -7.36 5.56
C VAL A 82 10.58 -7.63 4.81
N ASN A 83 10.46 -7.20 3.55
CA ASN A 83 9.29 -7.46 2.71
C ASN A 83 9.08 -8.98 2.52
N ASP A 84 10.14 -9.76 2.31
CA ASP A 84 10.05 -11.21 2.14
C ASP A 84 9.59 -11.95 3.40
N VAL A 85 9.77 -11.35 4.56
CA VAL A 85 9.28 -11.88 5.85
C VAL A 85 7.85 -11.40 6.14
N VAL A 86 7.54 -10.12 5.89
CA VAL A 86 6.26 -9.49 6.26
C VAL A 86 5.15 -9.80 5.23
N HIS A 87 5.44 -9.67 3.93
CA HIS A 87 4.42 -9.78 2.89
C HIS A 87 3.69 -11.13 2.84
N PRO A 88 4.35 -12.29 3.03
CA PRO A 88 3.64 -13.57 3.07
C PRO A 88 2.61 -13.66 4.21
N VAL A 89 2.88 -12.99 5.32
CA VAL A 89 1.97 -12.97 6.48
C VAL A 89 0.78 -12.07 6.20
N VAL A 90 1.02 -10.88 5.64
CA VAL A 90 -0.05 -9.94 5.22
C VAL A 90 -0.92 -10.56 4.13
N ALA A 91 -0.31 -11.21 3.13
CA ALA A 91 -1.04 -11.89 2.06
C ALA A 91 -1.99 -12.95 2.61
N ARG A 92 -1.50 -13.82 3.50
CA ARG A 92 -2.31 -14.85 4.15
C ARG A 92 -3.42 -14.26 5.00
N ASP A 93 -3.13 -13.20 5.78
CA ASP A 93 -4.12 -12.53 6.62
C ASP A 93 -5.25 -11.94 5.77
N PHE A 94 -4.91 -11.29 4.64
CA PHE A 94 -5.90 -10.79 3.68
C PHE A 94 -6.71 -11.92 3.04
N GLU A 95 -6.07 -12.98 2.56
CA GLU A 95 -6.76 -14.13 1.91
C GLU A 95 -7.73 -14.83 2.86
N GLN A 96 -7.37 -14.95 4.15
CA GLN A 96 -8.21 -15.58 5.18
C GLN A 96 -9.26 -14.63 5.75
N SER A 97 -9.17 -13.35 5.45
CA SER A 97 -10.12 -12.34 5.92
C SER A 97 -11.40 -12.33 5.07
N SER A 98 -12.44 -11.65 5.59
CA SER A 98 -13.67 -11.36 4.85
C SER A 98 -13.56 -10.10 3.97
N TYR A 99 -12.38 -9.51 3.83
CA TYR A 99 -12.17 -8.38 2.94
C TYR A 99 -12.09 -8.83 1.49
N GLU A 100 -12.77 -8.11 0.62
CA GLU A 100 -12.69 -8.28 -0.84
C GLU A 100 -11.74 -7.28 -1.46
N TRP A 101 -11.63 -6.10 -0.85
CA TRP A 101 -10.79 -5.01 -1.31
C TRP A 101 -9.58 -4.81 -0.42
N MET A 102 -8.43 -4.49 -1.03
CA MET A 102 -7.23 -4.10 -0.33
C MET A 102 -6.60 -2.84 -0.93
N GLU A 103 -5.86 -2.09 -0.12
CA GLU A 103 -5.00 -0.99 -0.57
C GLU A 103 -3.55 -1.32 -0.32
N SER A 104 -2.70 -1.12 -1.34
CA SER A 104 -1.25 -1.23 -1.22
C SER A 104 -0.55 -0.26 -2.17
N ALA A 105 0.22 0.68 -1.60
CA ALA A 105 1.02 1.61 -2.38
C ALA A 105 2.19 0.93 -3.13
N ILE A 106 2.68 -0.19 -2.61
CA ILE A 106 3.85 -0.91 -3.13
C ILE A 106 3.48 -2.25 -3.77
N LEU A 107 2.24 -2.37 -4.27
CA LEU A 107 1.70 -3.61 -4.83
C LEU A 107 2.64 -4.23 -5.87
N PHE A 108 3.11 -3.45 -6.83
CA PHE A 108 3.97 -3.89 -7.92
C PHE A 108 5.46 -3.76 -7.57
N ASP A 109 5.89 -2.64 -6.97
CA ASP A 109 7.29 -2.37 -6.61
C ASP A 109 7.91 -3.47 -5.75
N SER A 110 7.17 -3.95 -4.76
CA SER A 110 7.63 -4.97 -3.83
C SER A 110 7.37 -6.40 -4.30
N GLY A 111 6.73 -6.57 -5.45
CA GLY A 111 6.29 -7.88 -5.94
C GLY A 111 5.16 -8.51 -5.10
N PHE A 112 4.48 -7.74 -4.26
CA PHE A 112 3.42 -8.23 -3.38
C PHE A 112 2.27 -8.88 -4.15
N TYR A 113 1.91 -8.33 -5.33
CA TYR A 113 0.88 -8.88 -6.22
C TYR A 113 1.11 -10.35 -6.61
N ARG A 114 2.35 -10.86 -6.55
CA ARG A 114 2.68 -12.26 -6.87
C ARG A 114 2.34 -13.23 -5.73
N ARG A 115 1.99 -12.71 -4.56
CA ARG A 115 1.73 -13.47 -3.33
C ARG A 115 0.25 -13.65 -3.04
N ILE A 116 -0.61 -13.00 -3.84
CA ILE A 116 -2.05 -12.95 -3.66
C ILE A 116 -2.71 -13.21 -5.02
N HIS A 117 -3.81 -13.95 -5.03
CA HIS A 117 -4.68 -13.98 -6.20
C HIS A 117 -5.53 -12.71 -6.22
N LEU A 118 -5.39 -11.92 -7.27
CA LEU A 118 -6.18 -10.71 -7.52
C LEU A 118 -6.98 -10.87 -8.80
N ASP A 119 -8.28 -10.62 -8.71
CA ASP A 119 -9.20 -10.66 -9.84
C ASP A 119 -9.23 -9.32 -10.60
N PHE A 120 -8.91 -8.22 -9.89
CA PHE A 120 -8.97 -6.87 -10.46
C PHE A 120 -8.02 -5.91 -9.73
N VAL A 121 -7.37 -5.03 -10.48
CA VAL A 121 -6.47 -4.01 -9.94
C VAL A 121 -6.92 -2.63 -10.40
N VAL A 122 -7.07 -1.72 -9.45
CA VAL A 122 -7.41 -0.30 -9.66
C VAL A 122 -6.20 0.56 -9.35
N CYS A 123 -5.77 1.39 -10.31
CA CYS A 123 -4.72 2.38 -10.09
C CYS A 123 -5.33 3.76 -9.86
N VAL A 124 -4.92 4.43 -8.80
CA VAL A 124 -5.25 5.85 -8.58
C VAL A 124 -4.07 6.70 -9.04
N THR A 125 -4.31 7.59 -10.00
CA THR A 125 -3.30 8.49 -10.57
C THR A 125 -3.61 9.95 -10.27
N ALA A 126 -2.59 10.80 -10.33
CA ALA A 126 -2.73 12.26 -10.29
C ALA A 126 -1.52 12.91 -10.96
N PRO A 127 -1.65 14.11 -11.55
CA PRO A 127 -0.54 14.84 -12.13
C PRO A 127 0.59 15.08 -11.11
N ILE A 128 1.85 15.02 -11.57
CA ILE A 128 3.02 15.21 -10.69
C ILE A 128 2.93 16.48 -9.84
N PRO A 129 2.56 17.67 -10.36
CA PRO A 129 2.44 18.87 -9.54
C PRO A 129 1.42 18.73 -8.40
N VAL A 130 0.29 18.07 -8.66
CA VAL A 130 -0.75 17.79 -7.66
C VAL A 130 -0.23 16.84 -6.58
N ARG A 131 0.49 15.80 -6.98
CA ARG A 131 1.13 14.83 -6.06
C ARG A 131 2.15 15.52 -5.16
N ILE A 132 3.04 16.33 -5.73
CA ILE A 132 4.05 17.12 -4.98
C ILE A 132 3.36 17.99 -3.94
N GLN A 133 2.35 18.77 -4.33
CA GLN A 133 1.62 19.66 -3.42
C GLN A 133 1.00 18.88 -2.25
N ARG A 134 0.37 17.74 -2.52
CA ARG A 134 -0.23 16.88 -1.49
C ARG A 134 0.80 16.30 -0.53
N ILE A 135 1.95 15.85 -1.05
CA ILE A 135 3.05 15.31 -0.24
C ILE A 135 3.64 16.42 0.64
N MET A 136 3.91 17.59 0.10
CA MET A 136 4.41 18.74 0.86
C MET A 136 3.48 19.11 2.01
N GLN A 137 2.17 19.15 1.77
CA GLN A 137 1.18 19.51 2.79
C GLN A 137 1.06 18.44 3.88
N ARG A 138 1.10 17.16 3.51
CA ARG A 138 0.94 16.04 4.45
C ARG A 138 2.17 15.84 5.32
N ASP A 139 3.36 15.91 4.72
CA ASP A 139 4.62 15.49 5.35
C ASP A 139 5.50 16.67 5.79
N HIS A 140 5.08 17.91 5.49
CA HIS A 140 5.80 19.16 5.82
C HIS A 140 7.23 19.17 5.28
N ILE A 141 7.43 18.70 4.03
CA ILE A 141 8.73 18.64 3.35
C ILE A 141 8.77 19.56 2.12
N PRO A 142 9.94 19.98 1.65
CA PRO A 142 10.08 20.81 0.45
C PRO A 142 9.76 20.01 -0.83
N ALA A 143 9.46 20.73 -1.92
CA ALA A 143 9.07 20.15 -3.21
C ALA A 143 10.14 19.20 -3.79
N GLU A 144 11.41 19.54 -3.66
CA GLU A 144 12.53 18.73 -4.13
C GLU A 144 12.54 17.35 -3.45
N LYS A 145 12.22 17.32 -2.16
CA LYS A 145 12.12 16.05 -1.41
C LYS A 145 10.91 15.24 -1.82
N ALA A 146 9.78 15.91 -2.05
CA ALA A 146 8.56 15.25 -2.56
C ALA A 146 8.80 14.64 -3.95
N GLN A 147 9.50 15.37 -4.85
CA GLN A 147 9.89 14.87 -6.17
C GLN A 147 10.80 13.64 -6.05
N GLN A 148 11.83 13.69 -5.19
CA GLN A 148 12.71 12.53 -4.95
C GLN A 148 11.93 11.29 -4.50
N TRP A 149 10.88 11.44 -3.69
CA TRP A 149 10.05 10.31 -3.27
C TRP A 149 9.20 9.76 -4.41
N ILE A 150 8.73 10.63 -5.31
CA ILE A 150 8.00 10.22 -6.51
C ILE A 150 8.92 9.44 -7.46
N ASP A 151 10.15 9.92 -7.66
CA ASP A 151 11.12 9.33 -8.58
C ASP A 151 11.72 8.00 -8.05
N ALA A 152 11.63 7.77 -6.75
CA ALA A 152 12.18 6.57 -6.10
C ALA A 152 11.27 5.32 -6.22
N VAL A 153 10.05 5.46 -6.75
CA VAL A 153 9.08 4.38 -6.90
C VAL A 153 8.70 4.19 -8.36
N MET A 154 8.02 3.08 -8.67
CA MET A 154 7.54 2.80 -10.03
C MET A 154 6.74 3.99 -10.61
N PRO A 155 7.01 4.41 -11.85
CA PRO A 155 6.25 5.46 -12.53
C PRO A 155 4.75 5.13 -12.56
N GLN A 156 3.91 6.13 -12.35
CA GLN A 156 2.46 5.88 -12.26
C GLN A 156 1.88 5.41 -13.61
N GLU A 157 2.48 5.78 -14.73
CA GLU A 157 2.10 5.30 -16.06
C GLU A 157 2.31 3.78 -16.17
N GLU A 158 3.36 3.26 -15.55
CA GLU A 158 3.61 1.82 -15.48
C GLU A 158 2.63 1.12 -14.52
N LEU A 159 2.31 1.76 -13.38
CA LEU A 159 1.28 1.25 -12.46
C LEU A 159 -0.08 1.18 -13.15
N ALA A 160 -0.49 2.22 -13.88
CA ALA A 160 -1.74 2.28 -14.62
C ALA A 160 -1.79 1.22 -15.73
N ALA A 161 -0.70 1.07 -16.50
CA ALA A 161 -0.62 0.07 -17.58
C ALA A 161 -0.71 -1.39 -17.09
N ARG A 162 -0.41 -1.65 -15.81
CA ARG A 162 -0.54 -2.97 -15.15
C ARG A 162 -1.86 -3.16 -14.44
N SER A 163 -2.75 -2.19 -14.48
CA SER A 163 -4.02 -2.19 -13.76
C SER A 163 -5.19 -2.32 -14.72
N ASP A 164 -6.30 -2.85 -14.24
CA ASP A 164 -7.53 -3.06 -15.03
C ASP A 164 -8.38 -1.80 -15.14
N PHE A 165 -8.23 -0.88 -14.21
CA PHE A 165 -8.98 0.38 -14.16
C PHE A 165 -8.13 1.51 -13.58
N GLU A 166 -8.27 2.70 -14.14
CA GLU A 166 -7.61 3.91 -13.65
C GLU A 166 -8.64 4.90 -13.11
N ILE A 167 -8.38 5.43 -11.91
CA ILE A 167 -9.08 6.57 -11.32
C ILE A 167 -8.14 7.76 -11.35
N VAL A 168 -8.48 8.77 -12.14
CA VAL A 168 -7.71 10.01 -12.25
C VAL A 168 -8.19 11.01 -11.19
N ASN A 169 -7.32 11.31 -10.24
CA ASN A 169 -7.57 12.21 -9.11
C ASN A 169 -6.75 13.50 -9.27
N ASP A 170 -7.03 14.25 -10.32
CA ASP A 170 -6.36 15.51 -10.69
C ASP A 170 -6.91 16.74 -9.96
N GLY A 171 -8.07 16.62 -9.29
CA GLY A 171 -8.79 17.70 -8.63
C GLY A 171 -9.85 18.37 -9.51
N GLU A 172 -9.99 17.94 -10.77
CA GLU A 172 -10.96 18.46 -11.75
C GLU A 172 -12.04 17.42 -12.07
N GLN A 173 -11.64 16.14 -12.22
CA GLN A 173 -12.55 15.05 -12.54
C GLN A 173 -13.38 14.61 -11.32
N ASP A 174 -14.64 14.26 -11.58
CA ASP A 174 -15.56 13.71 -10.58
C ASP A 174 -15.14 12.27 -10.19
N ILE A 175 -14.53 12.14 -9.02
CA ILE A 175 -14.07 10.85 -8.48
C ILE A 175 -15.27 9.94 -8.13
N ASP A 176 -16.38 10.52 -7.63
CA ASP A 176 -17.57 9.73 -7.30
C ASP A 176 -18.17 9.09 -8.56
N ALA A 177 -18.16 9.81 -9.70
CA ALA A 177 -18.60 9.25 -10.98
C ALA A 177 -17.66 8.12 -11.46
N GLN A 178 -16.35 8.29 -11.31
CA GLN A 178 -15.38 7.25 -11.66
C GLN A 178 -15.53 6.01 -10.76
N VAL A 179 -15.75 6.19 -9.46
CA VAL A 179 -16.00 5.09 -8.52
C VAL A 179 -17.31 4.37 -8.86
N ARG A 180 -18.40 5.08 -9.17
CA ARG A 180 -19.64 4.43 -9.65
C ARG A 180 -19.40 3.58 -10.88
N LYS A 181 -18.71 4.13 -11.89
CA LYS A 181 -18.35 3.37 -13.10
C LYS A 181 -17.50 2.11 -12.79
N LEU A 182 -16.55 2.23 -11.88
CA LEU A 182 -15.74 1.09 -11.42
C LEU A 182 -16.63 0.00 -10.81
N LEU A 183 -17.54 0.37 -9.91
CA LEU A 183 -18.42 -0.57 -9.25
C LEU A 183 -19.39 -1.24 -10.23
N ASP A 184 -19.91 -0.51 -11.22
CA ASP A 184 -20.74 -1.08 -12.29
C ASP A 184 -19.96 -2.13 -13.10
N ILE A 185 -18.67 -1.89 -13.39
CA ILE A 185 -17.82 -2.85 -14.10
C ILE A 185 -17.60 -4.12 -13.27
N ILE A 186 -17.34 -3.95 -11.97
CA ILE A 186 -17.10 -5.08 -11.05
C ILE A 186 -18.35 -5.92 -10.88
N ASN A 187 -19.50 -5.30 -10.64
CA ASN A 187 -20.78 -5.99 -10.48
C ASN A 187 -21.21 -6.76 -11.74
N ASN A 188 -20.81 -6.29 -12.92
CA ASN A 188 -21.10 -6.99 -14.18
C ASN A 188 -20.13 -8.15 -14.50
N LYS A 189 -19.06 -8.30 -13.70
CA LYS A 189 -18.10 -9.42 -13.81
C LYS A 189 -18.43 -10.59 -12.89
N GLU A 190 -19.29 -10.37 -11.87
CA GLU A 190 -19.82 -11.43 -10.98
C GLU A 190 -20.99 -12.15 -11.65
#